data_d1c0aa026ceb2d028c70fb9b224383da
#
_entry.id   d1c0aa026ceb2d028c70fb9b224383da
#
_cell.length_a   1.000
_cell.length_b   1.000
_cell.length_c   1.000
_cell.angle_alpha   90.00
_cell.angle_beta   90.00
_cell.angle_gamma   90.00
#
_symmetry.space_group_name_H-M   'P 1'
#
loop_
_entity.id
_entity.type
_entity.pdbx_description
1 polymer ?
#
loop_
_entity_poly.entity_id
_entity_poly.type
_entity_poly.pdbx_seq_one_letter_code
_entity_poly.pdbx_strand_id
1 'polypeptide(L)'
;MTGISVITICFNNLADVQKTCASVDAQTMHPQEHWIINGSTNTDIAEWLEKTPQPPYRKWINERDKGIADAFNKGIQKAAGPVTHLLNSGDIYAGKEVLATIAAFFQLHQQVQWISGNIELIRGGERVVVGKPFEPSKLYRGMRSVLHPTWFVKKEVYGRVGAFKAEYKIAMDYDMMCRLGNESYQYIPTTITIFDDTGISSTQYLRSLAESKKVYESYFGRSLKLELWQLRLKLLHYLLQSGFGQWLFRLKKKMGLENW
;
A
#
# COMPACT_ATOMS: atom_id res chain seq x y z
N MET A 1 -5.93 5.07 24.22
CA MET A 1 -5.52 5.34 22.81
C MET A 1 -6.03 4.20 21.94
N THR A 2 -6.36 4.49 20.69
CA THR A 2 -6.80 3.45 19.74
C THR A 2 -5.64 2.52 19.42
N GLY A 3 -5.80 1.21 19.65
CA GLY A 3 -4.79 0.21 19.32
C GLY A 3 -4.65 0.03 17.80
N ILE A 4 -3.42 -0.12 17.32
CA ILE A 4 -3.12 -0.36 15.90
C ILE A 4 -2.42 -1.72 15.76
N SER A 5 -2.93 -2.57 14.88
CA SER A 5 -2.23 -3.78 14.42
C SER A 5 -1.47 -3.45 13.14
N VAL A 6 -0.16 -3.53 13.19
CA VAL A 6 0.70 -3.46 11.99
C VAL A 6 0.89 -4.86 11.43
N ILE A 7 0.79 -5.02 10.12
CA ILE A 7 0.93 -6.30 9.43
C ILE A 7 1.99 -6.14 8.35
N THR A 8 3.05 -6.92 8.44
CA THR A 8 4.12 -6.97 7.43
C THR A 8 4.13 -8.34 6.77
N ILE A 9 3.90 -8.37 5.47
CA ILE A 9 4.08 -9.58 4.68
C ILE A 9 5.48 -9.63 4.09
N CYS A 10 6.07 -10.82 3.98
CA CYS A 10 7.44 -10.98 3.48
C CYS A 10 7.66 -12.29 2.72
N PHE A 11 8.61 -12.24 1.78
CA PHE A 11 8.99 -13.41 0.97
C PHE A 11 10.47 -13.33 0.56
N ASN A 12 11.34 -14.13 1.20
CA ASN A 12 12.77 -14.26 0.91
C ASN A 12 13.58 -12.94 0.94
N ASN A 13 13.19 -11.98 1.77
CA ASN A 13 13.74 -10.63 1.78
C ASN A 13 14.08 -10.16 3.21
N LEU A 14 14.94 -10.89 3.91
CA LEU A 14 15.30 -10.66 5.31
C LEU A 14 15.71 -9.21 5.61
N ALA A 15 16.57 -8.62 4.77
CA ALA A 15 17.05 -7.25 4.98
C ALA A 15 15.91 -6.22 5.00
N ASP A 16 14.92 -6.40 4.10
CA ASP A 16 13.74 -5.53 4.01
C ASP A 16 12.83 -5.69 5.23
N VAL A 17 12.61 -6.93 5.68
CA VAL A 17 11.85 -7.20 6.91
C VAL A 17 12.51 -6.53 8.11
N GLN A 18 13.84 -6.67 8.26
CA GLN A 18 14.57 -6.05 9.34
C GLN A 18 14.46 -4.52 9.32
N LYS A 19 14.57 -3.91 8.15
CA LYS A 19 14.39 -2.46 7.94
C LYS A 19 12.98 -2.00 8.35
N THR A 20 11.95 -2.71 7.91
CA THR A 20 10.56 -2.41 8.28
C THR A 20 10.35 -2.57 9.78
N CYS A 21 10.80 -3.67 10.37
CA CYS A 21 10.71 -3.93 11.81
C CYS A 21 11.38 -2.82 12.64
N ALA A 22 12.60 -2.41 12.25
CA ALA A 22 13.30 -1.32 12.93
C ALA A 22 12.51 0.01 12.87
N SER A 23 11.81 0.30 11.76
CA SER A 23 10.99 1.51 11.65
C SER A 23 9.73 1.47 12.53
N VAL A 24 9.16 0.27 12.75
CA VAL A 24 8.04 0.05 13.68
C VAL A 24 8.53 0.20 15.12
N ASP A 25 9.69 -0.36 15.45
CA ASP A 25 10.29 -0.30 16.80
C ASP A 25 10.70 1.13 17.19
N ALA A 26 11.02 1.96 16.20
CA ALA A 26 11.39 3.36 16.41
C ALA A 26 10.19 4.30 16.67
N GLN A 27 8.94 3.79 16.60
CA GLN A 27 7.76 4.61 16.86
C GLN A 27 7.64 4.99 18.34
N THR A 28 7.31 6.23 18.64
CA THR A 28 7.10 6.73 20.03
C THR A 28 5.90 6.08 20.69
N MET A 29 4.87 5.74 19.90
CA MET A 29 3.78 4.88 20.30
C MET A 29 3.95 3.52 19.64
N HIS A 30 4.26 2.48 20.41
CA HIS A 30 4.32 1.13 19.86
C HIS A 30 2.94 0.63 19.42
N PRO A 31 2.87 -0.20 18.36
CA PRO A 31 1.62 -0.82 17.95
C PRO A 31 1.10 -1.76 19.06
N GLN A 32 -0.21 -2.03 19.06
CA GLN A 32 -0.79 -3.06 19.91
C GLN A 32 -0.20 -4.43 19.58
N GLU A 33 0.08 -4.66 18.31
CA GLU A 33 0.78 -5.84 17.79
C GLU A 33 1.38 -5.56 16.41
N HIS A 34 2.47 -6.24 16.11
CA HIS A 34 3.10 -6.27 14.80
C HIS A 34 3.18 -7.70 14.30
N TRP A 35 2.36 -8.05 13.34
CA TRP A 35 2.32 -9.37 12.72
C TRP A 35 3.26 -9.45 11.53
N ILE A 36 4.21 -10.40 11.57
CA ILE A 36 5.03 -10.77 10.41
C ILE A 36 4.42 -12.02 9.78
N ILE A 37 3.97 -11.91 8.55
CA ILE A 37 3.40 -13.01 7.76
C ILE A 37 4.47 -13.46 6.78
N ASN A 38 5.20 -14.50 7.18
CA ASN A 38 6.34 -15.02 6.43
C ASN A 38 5.92 -16.17 5.52
N GLY A 39 5.83 -15.91 4.21
CA GLY A 39 5.57 -16.89 3.17
C GLY A 39 6.83 -17.48 2.51
N SER A 40 8.03 -17.17 3.05
CA SER A 40 9.33 -17.50 2.46
C SER A 40 9.52 -18.98 2.18
N THR A 41 10.36 -19.26 1.19
CA THR A 41 10.80 -20.61 0.84
C THR A 41 12.10 -21.02 1.52
N ASN A 42 12.91 -20.02 1.93
CA ASN A 42 14.11 -20.20 2.76
C ASN A 42 13.80 -20.00 4.25
N THR A 43 14.75 -20.28 5.11
CA THR A 43 14.61 -20.24 6.58
C THR A 43 15.07 -18.91 7.19
N ASP A 44 15.69 -18.02 6.41
CA ASP A 44 16.43 -16.85 6.91
C ASP A 44 15.57 -15.95 7.82
N ILE A 45 14.35 -15.64 7.39
CA ILE A 45 13.43 -14.80 8.17
C ILE A 45 12.92 -15.54 9.41
N ALA A 46 12.57 -16.82 9.29
CA ALA A 46 12.11 -17.63 10.40
C ALA A 46 13.21 -17.74 11.49
N GLU A 47 14.42 -18.06 11.06
CA GLU A 47 15.57 -18.15 11.96
C GLU A 47 15.90 -16.82 12.65
N TRP A 48 15.84 -15.72 11.91
CA TRP A 48 16.03 -14.39 12.50
C TRP A 48 14.96 -14.09 13.56
N LEU A 49 13.68 -14.34 13.28
CA LEU A 49 12.59 -14.09 14.21
C LEU A 49 12.71 -14.94 15.50
N GLU A 50 13.19 -16.17 15.39
CA GLU A 50 13.32 -17.10 16.51
C GLU A 50 14.60 -16.88 17.33
N LYS A 51 15.73 -16.54 16.67
CA LYS A 51 17.05 -16.44 17.30
C LYS A 51 17.36 -15.04 17.81
N THR A 52 16.68 -14.00 17.32
CA THR A 52 16.92 -12.61 17.72
C THR A 52 15.83 -12.16 18.71
N PRO A 53 16.18 -11.49 19.83
CA PRO A 53 15.19 -10.93 20.73
C PRO A 53 14.20 -10.03 20.00
N GLN A 54 12.91 -10.31 20.17
CA GLN A 54 11.82 -9.55 19.56
C GLN A 54 11.05 -8.77 20.63
N PRO A 55 10.53 -7.56 20.32
CA PRO A 55 9.68 -6.85 21.27
C PRO A 55 8.37 -7.63 21.52
N PRO A 56 7.74 -7.49 22.71
CA PRO A 56 6.61 -8.32 23.13
C PRO A 56 5.35 -8.16 22.25
N TYR A 57 5.26 -7.06 21.51
CA TYR A 57 4.15 -6.84 20.57
C TYR A 57 4.37 -7.48 19.19
N ARG A 58 5.58 -8.00 18.89
CA ARG A 58 5.86 -8.67 17.61
C ARG A 58 5.45 -10.13 17.67
N LYS A 59 4.64 -10.53 16.68
CA LYS A 59 4.15 -11.89 16.48
C LYS A 59 4.43 -12.31 15.05
N TRP A 60 4.52 -13.60 14.77
CA TRP A 60 4.76 -14.08 13.41
C TRP A 60 4.08 -15.40 13.10
N ILE A 61 3.94 -15.67 11.79
CA ILE A 61 3.54 -16.95 11.23
C ILE A 61 4.55 -17.29 10.14
N ASN A 62 5.12 -18.50 10.22
CA ASN A 62 5.98 -19.07 9.19
C ASN A 62 5.15 -20.11 8.40
N GLU A 63 4.44 -19.69 7.36
CA GLU A 63 3.54 -20.54 6.61
C GLU A 63 3.44 -20.05 5.16
N ARG A 64 3.64 -20.97 4.21
CA ARG A 64 3.46 -20.69 2.78
C ARG A 64 2.14 -19.98 2.52
N ASP A 65 2.20 -18.92 1.75
CA ASP A 65 1.02 -18.24 1.23
C ASP A 65 0.77 -18.59 -0.25
N LYS A 66 -0.45 -18.30 -0.71
CA LYS A 66 -0.88 -18.45 -2.11
C LYS A 66 -0.70 -17.15 -2.91
N GLY A 67 0.10 -16.23 -2.40
CA GLY A 67 0.39 -14.90 -2.93
C GLY A 67 -0.01 -13.78 -1.97
N ILE A 68 0.28 -12.54 -2.36
CA ILE A 68 0.16 -11.32 -1.54
C ILE A 68 -1.22 -11.19 -0.89
N ALA A 69 -2.31 -11.42 -1.63
CA ALA A 69 -3.67 -11.34 -1.09
C ALA A 69 -3.93 -12.33 0.06
N ASP A 70 -3.39 -13.55 -0.05
CA ASP A 70 -3.50 -14.58 1.00
C ASP A 70 -2.71 -14.17 2.24
N ALA A 71 -1.50 -13.66 2.06
CA ALA A 71 -0.67 -13.16 3.15
C ALA A 71 -1.34 -11.98 3.88
N PHE A 72 -1.91 -11.00 3.18
CA PHE A 72 -2.69 -9.91 3.77
C PHE A 72 -3.88 -10.44 4.56
N ASN A 73 -4.65 -11.36 3.98
CA ASN A 73 -5.82 -11.93 4.64
C ASN A 73 -5.45 -12.68 5.93
N LYS A 74 -4.35 -13.46 5.93
CA LYS A 74 -3.83 -14.11 7.13
C LYS A 74 -3.52 -13.09 8.22
N GLY A 75 -2.82 -12.00 7.86
CA GLY A 75 -2.48 -10.93 8.80
C GLY A 75 -3.72 -10.23 9.36
N ILE A 76 -4.69 -9.87 8.52
CA ILE A 76 -5.94 -9.22 8.94
C ILE A 76 -6.74 -10.12 9.88
N GLN A 77 -6.81 -11.43 9.61
CA GLN A 77 -7.49 -12.39 10.48
C GLN A 77 -6.84 -12.46 11.87
N LYS A 78 -5.50 -12.44 11.93
CA LYS A 78 -4.75 -12.48 13.19
C LYS A 78 -4.81 -11.18 13.99
N ALA A 79 -4.97 -10.05 13.31
CA ALA A 79 -5.00 -8.73 13.94
C ALA A 79 -6.09 -8.65 15.01
N ALA A 80 -5.76 -8.17 16.21
CA ALA A 80 -6.70 -7.95 17.31
C ALA A 80 -7.00 -6.46 17.54
N GLY A 81 -6.15 -5.58 17.07
CA GLY A 81 -6.34 -4.13 17.17
C GLY A 81 -7.53 -3.64 16.34
N PRO A 82 -8.23 -2.60 16.82
CA PRO A 82 -9.39 -2.03 16.13
C PRO A 82 -9.04 -1.36 14.80
N VAL A 83 -7.79 -0.96 14.61
CA VAL A 83 -7.27 -0.38 13.36
C VAL A 83 -6.12 -1.23 12.86
N THR A 84 -6.08 -1.49 11.56
CA THR A 84 -5.02 -2.27 10.90
C THR A 84 -4.27 -1.39 9.91
N HIS A 85 -2.97 -1.64 9.78
CA HIS A 85 -2.10 -1.06 8.78
C HIS A 85 -1.28 -2.16 8.11
N LEU A 86 -1.34 -2.23 6.77
CA LEU A 86 -0.53 -3.16 5.98
C LEU A 86 0.74 -2.43 5.53
N LEU A 87 1.85 -2.69 6.22
CA LEU A 87 3.18 -2.12 5.94
C LEU A 87 4.06 -3.23 5.38
N ASN A 88 4.27 -3.26 4.06
CA ASN A 88 5.02 -4.33 3.42
C ASN A 88 6.49 -4.32 3.85
N SER A 89 7.16 -5.48 3.73
CA SER A 89 8.60 -5.54 3.89
C SER A 89 9.31 -4.66 2.86
N GLY A 90 10.25 -3.82 3.32
CA GLY A 90 10.90 -2.76 2.54
C GLY A 90 10.33 -1.37 2.79
N ASP A 91 9.03 -1.25 3.03
CA ASP A 91 8.40 0.01 3.42
C ASP A 91 8.71 0.37 4.87
N ILE A 92 8.89 1.66 5.15
CA ILE A 92 9.16 2.16 6.51
C ILE A 92 8.30 3.37 6.84
N TYR A 93 7.99 3.58 8.10
CA TYR A 93 7.35 4.81 8.54
C TYR A 93 8.24 6.04 8.28
N ALA A 94 7.64 7.12 7.79
CA ALA A 94 8.35 8.35 7.44
C ALA A 94 8.82 9.16 8.65
N GLY A 95 8.32 8.85 9.85
CA GLY A 95 8.71 9.51 11.09
C GLY A 95 8.34 8.68 12.31
N LYS A 96 8.85 9.07 13.48
CA LYS A 96 8.63 8.33 14.74
C LYS A 96 7.24 8.52 15.35
N GLU A 97 6.49 9.54 14.90
CA GLU A 97 5.18 9.90 15.46
C GLU A 97 3.99 9.40 14.64
N VAL A 98 4.22 8.59 13.59
CA VAL A 98 3.16 8.19 12.67
C VAL A 98 2.06 7.44 13.42
N LEU A 99 2.39 6.39 14.17
CA LEU A 99 1.38 5.61 14.88
C LEU A 99 0.66 6.43 15.96
N ALA A 100 1.36 7.30 16.68
CA ALA A 100 0.76 8.18 17.67
C ALA A 100 -0.25 9.15 17.03
N THR A 101 0.13 9.77 15.92
CA THR A 101 -0.73 10.68 15.15
C THR A 101 -2.00 9.99 14.66
N ILE A 102 -1.86 8.80 14.08
CA ILE A 102 -2.98 8.04 13.55
C ILE A 102 -3.91 7.53 14.67
N ALA A 103 -3.34 7.05 15.79
CA ALA A 103 -4.14 6.61 16.93
C ALA A 103 -4.96 7.76 17.54
N ALA A 104 -4.35 8.95 17.71
CA ALA A 104 -5.05 10.15 18.16
C ALA A 104 -6.15 10.57 17.18
N PHE A 105 -5.89 10.50 15.88
CA PHE A 105 -6.88 10.80 14.85
C PHE A 105 -8.12 9.91 14.99
N PHE A 106 -7.98 8.59 15.03
CA PHE A 106 -9.12 7.67 15.16
C PHE A 106 -9.85 7.81 16.50
N GLN A 107 -9.16 8.23 17.55
CA GLN A 107 -9.79 8.52 18.84
C GLN A 107 -10.72 9.72 18.77
N LEU A 108 -10.34 10.77 18.05
CA LEU A 108 -11.11 12.00 17.87
C LEU A 108 -12.20 11.88 16.80
N HIS A 109 -11.99 11.02 15.78
CA HIS A 109 -12.86 10.88 14.62
C HIS A 109 -13.44 9.47 14.52
N GLN A 110 -14.22 9.06 15.52
CA GLN A 110 -14.72 7.68 15.64
C GLN A 110 -15.61 7.23 14.47
N GLN A 111 -16.26 8.17 13.76
CA GLN A 111 -17.08 7.86 12.58
C GLN A 111 -16.26 7.49 11.33
N VAL A 112 -14.97 7.89 11.25
CA VAL A 112 -14.09 7.58 10.12
C VAL A 112 -13.73 6.10 10.15
N GLN A 113 -13.86 5.44 9.02
CA GLN A 113 -13.64 4.00 8.87
C GLN A 113 -12.27 3.67 8.28
N TRP A 114 -11.76 4.53 7.41
CA TRP A 114 -10.42 4.38 6.88
C TRP A 114 -9.81 5.73 6.50
N ILE A 115 -8.51 5.76 6.45
CA ILE A 115 -7.73 6.93 6.05
C ILE A 115 -6.66 6.56 5.03
N SER A 116 -6.19 7.57 4.30
CA SER A 116 -4.92 7.54 3.58
C SER A 116 -4.13 8.82 3.82
N GLY A 117 -2.83 8.77 3.54
CA GLY A 117 -1.95 9.92 3.59
C GLY A 117 -0.98 9.96 2.42
N ASN A 118 0.18 10.59 2.62
CA ASN A 118 1.24 10.66 1.63
C ASN A 118 2.24 9.52 1.80
N ILE A 119 2.84 9.11 0.68
CA ILE A 119 4.12 8.39 0.68
C ILE A 119 5.24 9.34 0.30
N GLU A 120 6.47 9.01 0.72
CA GLU A 120 7.71 9.52 0.15
C GLU A 120 8.37 8.39 -0.63
N LEU A 121 8.93 8.70 -1.78
CA LEU A 121 9.70 7.77 -2.61
C LEU A 121 10.87 8.49 -3.27
N ILE A 122 11.86 7.73 -3.73
CA ILE A 122 13.02 8.29 -4.45
C ILE A 122 12.82 8.10 -5.94
N ARG A 123 12.75 9.18 -6.68
CA ARG A 123 12.71 9.18 -8.15
C ARG A 123 13.85 9.99 -8.74
N GLY A 124 14.68 9.35 -9.56
CA GLY A 124 15.82 10.04 -10.18
C GLY A 124 16.82 10.63 -9.18
N GLY A 125 16.92 10.08 -7.96
CA GLY A 125 17.78 10.57 -6.87
C GLY A 125 17.14 11.67 -6.01
N GLU A 126 15.92 12.11 -6.31
CA GLU A 126 15.21 13.14 -5.54
C GLU A 126 14.09 12.50 -4.69
N ARG A 127 13.85 13.06 -3.50
CA ARG A 127 12.70 12.69 -2.66
C ARG A 127 11.44 13.35 -3.20
N VAL A 128 10.43 12.53 -3.48
CA VAL A 128 9.13 12.99 -4.00
C VAL A 128 8.04 12.53 -3.06
N VAL A 129 7.22 13.47 -2.61
CA VAL A 129 6.03 13.17 -1.78
C VAL A 129 4.81 13.07 -2.69
N VAL A 130 4.10 11.94 -2.60
CA VAL A 130 2.91 11.65 -3.39
C VAL A 130 1.74 11.29 -2.47
N GLY A 131 0.61 11.94 -2.68
CA GLY A 131 -0.64 11.65 -1.98
C GLY A 131 -1.71 12.64 -2.39
N LYS A 132 -2.95 12.17 -2.48
CA LYS A 132 -4.14 13.00 -2.75
C LYS A 132 -5.35 12.38 -2.05
N PRO A 133 -6.37 13.17 -1.73
CA PRO A 133 -7.63 12.65 -1.25
C PRO A 133 -8.22 11.61 -2.23
N PHE A 134 -8.87 10.59 -1.67
CA PHE A 134 -9.64 9.63 -2.44
C PHE A 134 -10.90 10.32 -2.99
N GLU A 135 -11.13 10.16 -4.29
CA GLU A 135 -12.29 10.67 -4.99
C GLU A 135 -12.99 9.53 -5.74
N PRO A 136 -14.15 9.02 -5.25
CA PRO A 136 -14.87 7.93 -5.90
C PRO A 136 -15.16 8.16 -7.38
N SER A 137 -15.45 9.40 -7.78
CA SER A 137 -15.70 9.78 -9.17
C SER A 137 -14.51 9.58 -10.11
N LYS A 138 -13.29 9.42 -9.53
CA LYS A 138 -12.03 9.24 -10.26
C LYS A 138 -11.52 7.81 -10.26
N LEU A 139 -12.27 6.84 -9.72
CA LEU A 139 -11.89 5.42 -9.70
C LEU A 139 -11.50 4.88 -11.09
N TYR A 140 -12.14 5.35 -12.16
CA TYR A 140 -11.77 4.97 -13.54
C TYR A 140 -10.29 5.24 -13.89
N ARG A 141 -9.57 6.00 -13.06
CA ARG A 141 -8.13 6.29 -13.23
C ARG A 141 -7.21 5.29 -12.55
N GLY A 142 -7.73 4.30 -11.85
CA GLY A 142 -6.96 3.40 -10.98
C GLY A 142 -6.61 4.06 -9.64
N MET A 143 -5.70 3.45 -8.88
CA MET A 143 -5.32 3.93 -7.54
C MET A 143 -4.62 5.30 -7.54
N ARG A 144 -3.78 5.56 -8.53
CA ARG A 144 -3.03 6.80 -8.68
C ARG A 144 -2.29 7.22 -7.39
N SER A 145 -2.83 8.27 -6.73
CA SER A 145 -2.20 8.91 -5.57
C SER A 145 -2.80 8.46 -4.23
N VAL A 146 -3.70 7.50 -4.22
CA VAL A 146 -4.26 6.90 -3.00
C VAL A 146 -3.57 5.55 -2.81
N LEU A 147 -2.38 5.59 -2.24
CA LEU A 147 -1.46 4.46 -2.24
C LEU A 147 -1.63 3.61 -0.98
N HIS A 148 -1.75 2.30 -1.20
CA HIS A 148 -2.03 1.29 -0.18
C HIS A 148 -1.11 1.37 1.07
N PRO A 149 0.22 1.62 0.96
CA PRO A 149 1.08 1.70 2.15
C PRO A 149 0.77 2.85 3.11
N THR A 150 -0.26 3.66 2.82
CA THR A 150 -0.73 4.73 3.69
C THR A 150 -2.08 4.46 4.33
N TRP A 151 -2.70 3.30 4.05
CA TRP A 151 -4.05 3.03 4.53
C TRP A 151 -4.05 2.49 5.95
N PHE A 152 -4.79 3.19 6.81
CA PHE A 152 -5.22 2.63 8.08
C PHE A 152 -6.71 2.40 8.02
N VAL A 153 -7.11 1.14 8.23
CA VAL A 153 -8.48 0.69 8.04
C VAL A 153 -8.98 0.08 9.35
N LYS A 154 -10.16 0.45 9.81
CA LYS A 154 -10.76 -0.24 10.94
C LYS A 154 -10.99 -1.70 10.63
N LYS A 155 -10.63 -2.58 11.55
CA LYS A 155 -10.71 -4.04 11.33
C LYS A 155 -12.12 -4.50 10.93
N GLU A 156 -13.15 -3.93 11.54
CA GLU A 156 -14.55 -4.23 11.26
C GLU A 156 -14.96 -3.97 9.80
N VAL A 157 -14.27 -3.05 9.12
CA VAL A 157 -14.52 -2.74 7.70
C VAL A 157 -14.29 -3.97 6.83
N TYR A 158 -13.23 -4.73 7.07
CA TYR A 158 -12.96 -5.96 6.30
C TYR A 158 -14.08 -7.01 6.45
N GLY A 159 -14.80 -7.01 7.57
CA GLY A 159 -16.00 -7.84 7.74
C GLY A 159 -17.16 -7.44 6.82
N ARG A 160 -17.27 -6.14 6.49
CA ARG A 160 -18.31 -5.62 5.59
C ARG A 160 -17.90 -5.66 4.12
N VAL A 161 -16.68 -5.23 3.80
CA VAL A 161 -16.21 -5.15 2.40
C VAL A 161 -15.59 -6.46 1.90
N GLY A 162 -15.28 -7.38 2.80
CA GLY A 162 -14.66 -8.67 2.50
C GLY A 162 -13.13 -8.61 2.41
N ALA A 163 -12.52 -9.79 2.30
CA ALA A 163 -11.08 -10.00 2.22
C ALA A 163 -10.46 -9.56 0.88
N PHE A 164 -9.13 -9.48 0.80
CA PHE A 164 -8.43 -9.31 -0.48
C PHE A 164 -8.69 -10.50 -1.40
N LYS A 165 -8.97 -10.23 -2.68
CA LYS A 165 -9.29 -11.26 -3.66
C LYS A 165 -8.03 -11.80 -4.33
N ALA A 166 -7.80 -13.12 -4.20
CA ALA A 166 -6.62 -13.79 -4.77
C ALA A 166 -6.64 -13.90 -6.30
N GLU A 167 -7.76 -13.62 -6.95
CA GLU A 167 -7.88 -13.61 -8.42
C GLU A 167 -7.12 -12.46 -9.08
N TYR A 168 -6.93 -11.34 -8.36
CA TYR A 168 -6.14 -10.20 -8.81
C TYR A 168 -4.71 -10.32 -8.27
N LYS A 169 -3.74 -10.34 -9.16
CA LYS A 169 -2.33 -10.52 -8.76
C LYS A 169 -1.60 -9.19 -8.54
N ILE A 170 -2.05 -8.14 -9.23
CA ILE A 170 -1.45 -6.79 -9.19
C ILE A 170 -2.47 -5.75 -8.72
N ALA A 171 -3.72 -5.85 -9.17
CA ALA A 171 -4.75 -4.85 -8.89
C ALA A 171 -5.62 -5.19 -7.66
N MET A 172 -5.15 -6.04 -6.74
CA MET A 172 -5.88 -6.40 -5.52
C MET A 172 -6.12 -5.21 -4.59
N ASP A 173 -5.16 -4.29 -4.52
CA ASP A 173 -5.29 -3.05 -3.74
C ASP A 173 -6.35 -2.14 -4.36
N TYR A 174 -6.38 -2.07 -5.69
CA TYR A 174 -7.41 -1.31 -6.41
C TYR A 174 -8.80 -1.92 -6.25
N ASP A 175 -8.93 -3.25 -6.24
CA ASP A 175 -10.17 -3.95 -5.92
C ASP A 175 -10.64 -3.59 -4.48
N MET A 176 -9.73 -3.63 -3.52
CA MET A 176 -10.04 -3.23 -2.15
C MET A 176 -10.45 -1.75 -2.08
N MET A 177 -9.75 -0.85 -2.78
CA MET A 177 -10.11 0.57 -2.83
C MET A 177 -11.51 0.81 -3.40
N CYS A 178 -11.91 0.07 -4.43
CA CYS A 178 -13.26 0.16 -4.99
C CYS A 178 -14.34 -0.21 -3.95
N ARG A 179 -14.06 -1.20 -3.10
CA ARG A 179 -14.97 -1.62 -2.03
C ARG A 179 -14.97 -0.68 -0.83
N LEU A 180 -13.82 -0.13 -0.48
CA LEU A 180 -13.67 0.89 0.56
C LEU A 180 -14.34 2.21 0.18
N GLY A 181 -14.63 2.44 -1.10
CA GLY A 181 -15.20 3.69 -1.61
C GLY A 181 -16.55 4.10 -1.01
N ASN A 182 -17.28 3.16 -0.39
CA ASN A 182 -18.55 3.41 0.28
C ASN A 182 -18.39 3.60 1.80
N GLU A 183 -17.20 3.42 2.34
CA GLU A 183 -16.91 3.58 3.76
C GLU A 183 -16.48 5.03 4.07
N SER A 184 -16.77 5.51 5.28
CA SER A 184 -16.38 6.86 5.71
C SER A 184 -14.86 7.03 5.68
N TYR A 185 -14.40 7.98 4.91
CA TYR A 185 -12.99 8.21 4.58
C TYR A 185 -12.51 9.60 5.00
N GLN A 186 -11.24 9.68 5.38
CA GLN A 186 -10.54 10.95 5.58
C GLN A 186 -9.10 10.87 5.01
N TYR A 187 -8.69 11.91 4.31
CA TYR A 187 -7.31 12.11 3.92
C TYR A 187 -6.55 12.89 4.99
N ILE A 188 -5.37 12.40 5.36
CA ILE A 188 -4.46 13.10 6.28
C ILE A 188 -3.24 13.55 5.45
N PRO A 189 -2.98 14.87 5.30
CA PRO A 189 -1.88 15.37 4.47
C PRO A 189 -0.52 15.24 5.18
N THR A 190 -0.26 14.05 5.73
CA THR A 190 0.98 13.69 6.43
C THR A 190 1.67 12.58 5.67
N THR A 191 3.00 12.64 5.57
CA THR A 191 3.79 11.54 5.02
C THR A 191 3.81 10.40 6.01
N ILE A 192 3.22 9.29 5.64
CA ILE A 192 3.05 8.10 6.48
C ILE A 192 4.20 7.13 6.26
N THR A 193 4.51 6.85 4.99
CA THR A 193 5.42 5.78 4.60
C THR A 193 6.46 6.28 3.62
N ILE A 194 7.72 5.87 3.80
CA ILE A 194 8.74 5.89 2.76
C ILE A 194 8.61 4.56 2.02
N PHE A 195 8.28 4.65 0.75
CA PHE A 195 7.87 3.53 -0.08
C PHE A 195 9.01 3.03 -0.97
N ASP A 196 9.17 1.72 -1.03
CA ASP A 196 10.06 1.06 -2.00
C ASP A 196 9.28 0.78 -3.31
N ASP A 197 9.64 1.48 -4.39
CA ASP A 197 8.94 1.40 -5.69
C ASP A 197 9.42 0.25 -6.60
N THR A 198 10.21 -0.69 -6.08
CA THR A 198 10.72 -1.85 -6.84
C THR A 198 9.68 -2.98 -7.04
N GLY A 199 8.43 -2.76 -6.62
CA GLY A 199 7.35 -3.73 -6.61
C GLY A 199 6.87 -4.23 -7.98
N ILE A 200 6.05 -5.30 -7.98
CA ILE A 200 5.51 -5.99 -9.18
C ILE A 200 4.70 -5.04 -10.09
N SER A 201 4.00 -4.07 -9.53
CA SER A 201 3.15 -3.14 -10.31
C SER A 201 3.96 -2.25 -11.25
N SER A 202 5.19 -1.91 -10.91
CA SER A 202 6.09 -1.11 -11.74
C SER A 202 6.68 -1.92 -12.90
N THR A 203 6.98 -3.20 -12.68
CA THR A 203 7.59 -4.09 -13.68
C THR A 203 6.59 -4.67 -14.67
N GLN A 204 5.30 -4.82 -14.30
CA GLN A 204 4.23 -5.41 -15.12
C GLN A 204 3.12 -4.40 -15.46
N TYR A 205 3.51 -3.21 -15.90
CA TYR A 205 2.59 -2.07 -16.07
C TYR A 205 1.35 -2.37 -16.94
N LEU A 206 1.52 -2.96 -18.13
CA LEU A 206 0.38 -3.25 -19.02
C LEU A 206 -0.57 -4.29 -18.43
N ARG A 207 -0.04 -5.27 -17.70
CA ARG A 207 -0.86 -6.24 -16.97
C ARG A 207 -1.62 -5.57 -15.83
N SER A 208 -0.98 -4.67 -15.09
CA SER A 208 -1.64 -3.86 -14.05
C SER A 208 -2.81 -3.04 -14.61
N LEU A 209 -2.62 -2.42 -15.79
CA LEU A 209 -3.71 -1.72 -16.47
C LEU A 209 -4.87 -2.65 -16.85
N ALA A 210 -4.59 -3.84 -17.36
CA ALA A 210 -5.62 -4.80 -17.75
C ALA A 210 -6.39 -5.34 -16.52
N GLU A 211 -5.69 -5.68 -15.44
CA GLU A 211 -6.34 -6.09 -14.19
C GLU A 211 -7.19 -4.96 -13.59
N SER A 212 -6.67 -3.72 -13.57
CA SER A 212 -7.43 -2.55 -13.08
C SER A 212 -8.69 -2.30 -13.89
N LYS A 213 -8.64 -2.49 -15.23
CA LYS A 213 -9.83 -2.41 -16.07
C LYS A 213 -10.86 -3.47 -15.66
N LYS A 214 -10.43 -4.73 -15.52
CA LYS A 214 -11.29 -5.85 -15.10
C LYS A 214 -11.97 -5.56 -13.76
N VAL A 215 -11.20 -5.05 -12.78
CA VAL A 215 -11.71 -4.64 -11.46
C VAL A 215 -12.78 -3.56 -11.62
N TYR A 216 -12.48 -2.47 -12.32
CA TYR A 216 -13.44 -1.37 -12.49
C TYR A 216 -14.75 -1.86 -13.12
N GLU A 217 -14.65 -2.62 -14.22
CA GLU A 217 -15.81 -3.12 -14.95
C GLU A 217 -16.67 -4.07 -14.12
N SER A 218 -16.08 -4.80 -13.16
CA SER A 218 -16.84 -5.70 -12.27
C SER A 218 -17.72 -4.96 -11.26
N TYR A 219 -17.38 -3.70 -10.90
CA TYR A 219 -18.16 -2.89 -9.96
C TYR A 219 -19.05 -1.84 -10.64
N PHE A 220 -18.57 -1.25 -11.73
CA PHE A 220 -19.18 -0.05 -12.34
C PHE A 220 -19.63 -0.25 -13.78
N GLY A 221 -19.41 -1.44 -14.35
CA GLY A 221 -19.69 -1.73 -15.73
C GLY A 221 -18.74 -1.04 -16.72
N ARG A 222 -19.03 -1.17 -18.01
CA ARG A 222 -18.22 -0.54 -19.07
C ARG A 222 -18.35 0.97 -19.05
N SER A 223 -17.23 1.67 -19.24
CA SER A 223 -17.18 3.13 -19.18
C SER A 223 -16.27 3.70 -20.27
N LEU A 224 -16.81 4.59 -21.10
CA LEU A 224 -16.03 5.29 -22.13
C LEU A 224 -14.89 6.11 -21.50
N LYS A 225 -15.12 6.70 -20.31
CA LYS A 225 -14.07 7.42 -19.56
C LYS A 225 -12.89 6.51 -19.22
N LEU A 226 -13.18 5.26 -18.79
CA LEU A 226 -12.15 4.26 -18.52
C LEU A 226 -11.39 3.89 -19.78
N GLU A 227 -12.09 3.62 -20.90
CA GLU A 227 -11.44 3.23 -22.16
C GLU A 227 -10.51 4.32 -22.67
N LEU A 228 -10.96 5.57 -22.71
CA LEU A 228 -10.15 6.71 -23.15
C LEU A 228 -8.94 6.91 -22.20
N TRP A 229 -9.14 6.73 -20.89
CA TRP A 229 -8.06 6.82 -19.92
C TRP A 229 -7.02 5.71 -20.11
N GLN A 230 -7.46 4.47 -20.29
CA GLN A 230 -6.59 3.32 -20.55
C GLN A 230 -5.82 3.48 -21.86
N LEU A 231 -6.49 3.96 -22.93
CA LEU A 231 -5.85 4.26 -24.21
C LEU A 231 -4.75 5.31 -24.04
N ARG A 232 -5.05 6.42 -23.37
CA ARG A 232 -4.07 7.45 -23.05
C ARG A 232 -2.84 6.89 -22.32
N LEU A 233 -3.05 6.05 -21.30
CA LEU A 233 -1.96 5.48 -20.51
C LEU A 233 -1.09 4.53 -21.34
N LYS A 234 -1.70 3.70 -22.21
CA LYS A 234 -0.98 2.82 -23.14
C LYS A 234 -0.15 3.63 -24.14
N LEU A 235 -0.74 4.67 -24.74
CA LEU A 235 -0.03 5.55 -25.67
C LEU A 235 1.17 6.23 -24.99
N LEU A 236 1.00 6.74 -23.77
CA LEU A 236 2.08 7.32 -22.99
C LEU A 236 3.18 6.31 -22.66
N HIS A 237 2.82 5.08 -22.30
CA HIS A 237 3.76 4.00 -22.02
C HIS A 237 4.65 3.73 -23.24
N TYR A 238 4.07 3.50 -24.41
CA TYR A 238 4.84 3.27 -25.64
C TYR A 238 5.64 4.49 -26.09
N LEU A 239 5.08 5.69 -25.95
CA LEU A 239 5.81 6.93 -26.25
C LEU A 239 7.07 7.05 -25.40
N LEU A 240 6.96 6.83 -24.06
CA LEU A 240 8.09 6.95 -23.14
C LEU A 240 9.17 5.87 -23.35
N GLN A 241 8.81 4.74 -23.95
CA GLN A 241 9.78 3.72 -24.35
C GLN A 241 10.51 4.06 -25.64
N SER A 242 9.98 4.97 -26.47
CA SER A 242 10.64 5.44 -27.69
C SER A 242 11.73 6.46 -27.40
N GLY A 243 12.77 6.51 -28.23
CA GLY A 243 13.84 7.52 -28.13
C GLY A 243 13.31 8.95 -28.19
N PHE A 244 12.29 9.20 -29.01
CA PHE A 244 11.61 10.49 -29.12
C PHE A 244 10.88 10.88 -27.84
N GLY A 245 10.14 9.95 -27.25
CA GLY A 245 9.43 10.19 -25.98
C GLY A 245 10.38 10.45 -24.82
N GLN A 246 11.51 9.72 -24.75
CA GLN A 246 12.55 9.97 -23.76
C GLN A 246 13.20 11.35 -23.93
N TRP A 247 13.40 11.79 -25.17
CA TRP A 247 13.90 13.13 -25.48
C TRP A 247 12.90 14.21 -25.03
N LEU A 248 11.62 14.06 -25.36
CA LEU A 248 10.55 14.96 -24.91
C LEU A 248 10.46 15.02 -23.37
N PHE A 249 10.56 13.90 -22.70
CA PHE A 249 10.52 13.85 -21.24
C PHE A 249 11.71 14.60 -20.62
N ARG A 250 12.92 14.42 -21.17
CA ARG A 250 14.11 15.18 -20.74
C ARG A 250 13.95 16.69 -20.98
N LEU A 251 13.36 17.09 -22.10
CA LEU A 251 13.09 18.49 -22.40
C LEU A 251 12.09 19.09 -21.40
N LYS A 252 10.99 18.37 -21.13
CA LYS A 252 9.98 18.75 -20.13
C LYS A 252 10.59 18.93 -18.74
N LYS A 253 11.49 18.03 -18.33
CA LYS A 253 12.22 18.11 -17.06
C LYS A 253 13.08 19.38 -17.00
N LYS A 254 13.83 19.68 -18.07
CA LYS A 254 14.64 20.91 -18.17
C LYS A 254 13.80 22.19 -18.09
N MET A 255 12.54 22.16 -18.52
CA MET A 255 11.63 23.33 -18.52
C MET A 255 10.87 23.46 -17.19
N GLY A 256 11.11 22.60 -16.20
CA GLY A 256 10.39 22.63 -14.91
C GLY A 256 8.88 22.35 -15.01
N LEU A 257 8.42 21.75 -16.11
CA LEU A 257 7.01 21.45 -16.38
C LEU A 257 6.57 20.09 -15.84
N GLU A 258 7.23 19.59 -14.81
CA GLU A 258 6.86 18.34 -14.16
C GLU A 258 5.64 18.56 -13.28
N ASN A 259 4.44 18.21 -13.78
CA ASN A 259 3.26 18.02 -12.96
C ASN A 259 3.19 16.54 -12.55
N TRP A 260 3.49 16.27 -11.32
CA TRP A 260 3.35 14.94 -10.68
C TRP A 260 1.90 14.59 -10.36
#